data_4468eb07fff0c0b3fa395d3cc397dc18
#
_entry.id   4468eb07fff0c0b3fa395d3cc397dc18
#
_cell.length_a   1.000
_cell.length_b   1.000
_cell.length_c   1.000
_cell.angle_alpha   90.00
_cell.angle_beta   90.00
_cell.angle_gamma   90.00
#
_symmetry.space_group_name_H-M   'P 1'
#
loop_
_entity.id
_entity.type
_entity.pdbx_description
1 polymer ?
#
loop_
_entity_poly.entity_id
_entity_poly.type
_entity_poly.pdbx_seq_one_letter_code
_entity_poly.pdbx_strand_id
1 'polypeptide(L)'
;MYDLTFDPEKYEIKTCELGNRSITYRAFEHIVYCANPASKIQTLNIYVPEEYYRGKTINGYSLNTAPIFAPNTVGGYMEGPAMEVGIDRFNHKPNSAFEALLHGYVVMCAGIRGRNTGMHSKEFFVGGTGKENTENQEKRSGRAPALIVDMKAAIRYMRYNAKTVPGDVEKIITNFKDYVMSFVSASAKKEKETHDTSVRLSDLAVPGSDIDEQEYITFEGNQVKKIDTDAYVKKITRMKPTPAFDALSLESPENEEFGDDEVMARHFTEFAEKHSKVGGVKADEQIIKLLNLTKFIGECDTTKNWRIRHGAFDRDTSIAIPVILATMLKNKGYEVDFSLPWGLPHSGDYDLEELFAWIDKLAK
;
A
#
# COMPACT_ATOMS: atom_id res chain seq x y z
N MET A 1 30.69 -2.19 -1.91
CA MET A 1 29.69 -2.09 -3.00
C MET A 1 29.17 -3.50 -3.25
N TYR A 2 27.86 -3.70 -3.18
CA TYR A 2 27.24 -5.00 -3.45
C TYR A 2 27.18 -5.29 -4.95
N ASP A 3 27.36 -6.56 -5.32
CA ASP A 3 27.03 -7.03 -6.66
C ASP A 3 25.50 -7.08 -6.81
N LEU A 4 24.99 -6.54 -7.90
CA LEU A 4 23.55 -6.50 -8.19
C LEU A 4 23.12 -7.59 -9.18
N THR A 5 24.00 -8.54 -9.49
CA THR A 5 23.67 -9.69 -10.33
C THR A 5 22.75 -10.64 -9.57
N PHE A 6 21.63 -11.02 -10.17
CA PHE A 6 20.74 -12.03 -9.58
C PHE A 6 21.36 -13.43 -9.74
N ASP A 7 21.42 -14.15 -8.64
CA ASP A 7 21.89 -15.54 -8.60
C ASP A 7 20.70 -16.51 -8.56
N PRO A 8 20.37 -17.19 -9.67
CA PRO A 8 19.23 -18.11 -9.74
C PRO A 8 19.43 -19.42 -8.95
N GLU A 9 20.65 -19.70 -8.49
CA GLU A 9 20.95 -20.92 -7.72
C GLU A 9 20.85 -20.69 -6.21
N LYS A 10 20.75 -19.44 -5.76
CA LYS A 10 20.67 -19.09 -4.33
C LYS A 10 19.20 -18.98 -3.86
N TYR A 11 18.57 -20.12 -3.65
CA TYR A 11 17.18 -20.18 -3.18
C TYR A 11 16.97 -21.27 -2.13
N GLU A 12 15.84 -21.19 -1.44
CA GLU A 12 15.26 -22.26 -0.62
C GLU A 12 13.91 -22.68 -1.19
N ILE A 13 13.58 -23.98 -1.10
CA ILE A 13 12.23 -24.46 -1.43
C ILE A 13 11.41 -24.41 -0.14
N LYS A 14 10.32 -23.64 -0.16
CA LYS A 14 9.41 -23.49 0.96
C LYS A 14 8.00 -23.92 0.57
N THR A 15 7.23 -24.39 1.55
CA THR A 15 5.80 -24.67 1.39
C THR A 15 5.04 -23.88 2.44
N CYS A 16 4.01 -23.16 2.01
CA CYS A 16 3.08 -22.48 2.89
C CYS A 16 1.71 -23.15 2.79
N GLU A 17 1.15 -23.54 3.94
CA GLU A 17 -0.14 -24.19 4.06
C GLU A 17 -1.07 -23.33 4.92
N LEU A 18 -2.19 -22.89 4.36
CA LEU A 18 -3.18 -22.05 5.05
C LEU A 18 -4.59 -22.61 4.81
N GLY A 19 -5.15 -23.21 5.84
CA GLY A 19 -6.42 -23.94 5.75
C GLY A 19 -6.31 -25.16 4.83
N ASN A 20 -7.11 -25.19 3.78
CA ASN A 20 -7.10 -26.26 2.77
C ASN A 20 -6.29 -25.92 1.51
N ARG A 21 -5.56 -24.82 1.54
CA ARG A 21 -4.75 -24.33 0.40
C ARG A 21 -3.26 -24.41 0.74
N SER A 22 -2.48 -24.79 -0.25
CA SER A 22 -1.03 -24.95 -0.12
C SER A 22 -0.33 -24.51 -1.40
N ILE A 23 0.83 -23.91 -1.25
CA ILE A 23 1.72 -23.56 -2.36
C ILE A 23 3.18 -23.87 -2.00
N THR A 24 3.87 -24.57 -2.88
CA THR A 24 5.33 -24.78 -2.82
C THR A 24 6.01 -23.80 -3.79
N TYR A 25 7.04 -23.11 -3.33
CA TYR A 25 7.70 -22.06 -4.08
C TYR A 25 9.20 -22.02 -3.79
N ARG A 26 9.97 -21.48 -4.74
CA ARG A 26 11.35 -21.05 -4.50
C ARG A 26 11.36 -19.69 -3.88
N ALA A 27 12.10 -19.56 -2.78
CA ALA A 27 12.29 -18.33 -2.05
C ALA A 27 13.72 -17.83 -2.24
N PHE A 28 13.88 -16.73 -2.95
CA PHE A 28 15.12 -15.97 -3.07
C PHE A 28 15.03 -14.79 -2.12
N GLU A 29 15.68 -14.88 -0.98
CA GLU A 29 15.49 -13.92 0.11
C GLU A 29 16.77 -13.13 0.42
N HIS A 30 16.57 -11.98 1.08
CA HIS A 30 17.64 -11.07 1.51
C HIS A 30 18.55 -10.56 0.38
N ILE A 31 18.00 -10.41 -0.83
CA ILE A 31 18.73 -9.87 -1.98
C ILE A 31 18.91 -8.36 -1.81
N VAL A 32 20.14 -7.88 -1.72
CA VAL A 32 20.43 -6.45 -1.67
C VAL A 32 20.21 -5.83 -3.06
N TYR A 33 19.24 -4.93 -3.20
CA TYR A 33 18.81 -4.38 -4.49
C TYR A 33 19.50 -3.06 -4.88
N CYS A 34 20.43 -2.56 -4.07
CA CYS A 34 21.19 -1.37 -4.38
C CYS A 34 22.67 -1.53 -3.99
N ALA A 35 23.57 -0.96 -4.79
CA ALA A 35 25.01 -1.17 -4.63
C ALA A 35 25.60 -0.67 -3.31
N ASN A 36 25.02 0.39 -2.76
CA ASN A 36 25.43 0.99 -1.48
C ASN A 36 24.18 1.25 -0.62
N PRO A 37 23.67 0.22 0.09
CA PRO A 37 22.51 0.41 0.95
C PRO A 37 22.84 1.34 2.11
N ALA A 38 21.92 2.25 2.39
CA ALA A 38 22.02 3.15 3.56
C ALA A 38 21.42 2.50 4.81
N SER A 39 20.69 1.41 4.68
CA SER A 39 20.11 0.62 5.76
C SER A 39 20.04 -0.86 5.39
N LYS A 40 20.10 -1.73 6.39
CA LYS A 40 19.95 -3.19 6.25
C LYS A 40 18.58 -3.61 5.74
N ILE A 41 17.56 -2.76 5.88
CA ILE A 41 16.21 -3.04 5.39
C ILE A 41 16.13 -3.07 3.86
N GLN A 42 17.10 -2.46 3.15
CA GLN A 42 17.13 -2.36 1.69
C GLN A 42 17.48 -3.70 1.02
N THR A 43 16.69 -4.71 1.30
CA THR A 43 16.73 -6.02 0.67
C THR A 43 15.38 -6.34 0.03
N LEU A 44 15.35 -7.25 -0.93
CA LEU A 44 14.10 -7.76 -1.51
C LEU A 44 14.05 -9.28 -1.45
N ASN A 45 12.84 -9.80 -1.46
CA ASN A 45 12.56 -11.22 -1.60
C ASN A 45 11.84 -11.46 -2.93
N ILE A 46 12.18 -12.55 -3.61
CA ILE A 46 11.49 -13.01 -4.82
C ILE A 46 10.95 -14.41 -4.52
N TYR A 47 9.66 -14.63 -4.79
CA TYR A 47 9.00 -15.91 -4.62
C TYR A 47 8.43 -16.38 -5.96
N VAL A 48 8.70 -17.64 -6.31
CA VAL A 48 8.33 -18.22 -7.60
C VAL A 48 7.70 -19.59 -7.40
N PRO A 49 6.51 -19.87 -7.93
CA PRO A 49 5.91 -21.20 -7.82
C PRO A 49 6.84 -22.30 -8.30
N GLU A 50 7.07 -23.33 -7.48
CA GLU A 50 7.97 -24.46 -7.80
C GLU A 50 7.48 -25.25 -9.03
N GLU A 51 6.19 -25.23 -9.31
CA GLU A 51 5.60 -25.89 -10.48
C GLU A 51 6.19 -25.41 -11.81
N TYR A 52 6.64 -24.17 -11.90
CA TYR A 52 7.27 -23.62 -13.09
C TYR A 52 8.61 -24.28 -13.42
N TYR A 53 9.38 -24.64 -12.41
CA TYR A 53 10.65 -25.35 -12.57
C TYR A 53 10.46 -26.83 -12.91
N ARG A 54 9.24 -27.34 -12.80
CA ARG A 54 8.82 -28.67 -13.25
C ARG A 54 8.16 -28.64 -14.63
N GLY A 55 8.23 -27.50 -15.33
CA GLY A 55 7.66 -27.33 -16.67
C GLY A 55 6.14 -27.23 -16.72
N LYS A 56 5.48 -27.00 -15.57
CA LYS A 56 4.02 -26.80 -15.49
C LYS A 56 3.64 -25.33 -15.63
N THR A 57 2.36 -25.08 -15.83
CA THR A 57 1.76 -23.74 -15.87
C THR A 57 0.70 -23.60 -14.77
N ILE A 58 0.51 -22.37 -14.26
CA ILE A 58 -0.56 -22.01 -13.35
C ILE A 58 -1.34 -20.87 -14.00
N ASN A 59 -2.64 -21.01 -14.16
CA ASN A 59 -3.52 -20.04 -14.83
C ASN A 59 -3.05 -19.60 -16.22
N GLY A 60 -2.33 -20.49 -16.94
CA GLY A 60 -1.77 -20.20 -18.25
C GLY A 60 -0.43 -19.47 -18.25
N TYR A 61 0.11 -19.12 -17.08
CA TYR A 61 1.43 -18.52 -16.93
C TYR A 61 2.52 -19.59 -16.79
N SER A 62 3.72 -19.24 -17.20
CA SER A 62 4.94 -20.03 -17.06
C SER A 62 6.04 -19.19 -16.40
N LEU A 63 7.21 -19.81 -16.17
CA LEU A 63 8.36 -19.14 -15.56
C LEU A 63 8.71 -17.79 -16.21
N ASN A 64 8.55 -17.67 -17.54
CA ASN A 64 8.95 -16.49 -18.31
C ASN A 64 7.79 -15.54 -18.65
N THR A 65 6.55 -15.95 -18.42
CA THR A 65 5.35 -15.16 -18.79
C THR A 65 4.53 -14.72 -17.59
N ALA A 66 4.87 -15.22 -16.41
CA ALA A 66 4.18 -14.87 -15.17
C ALA A 66 4.35 -13.38 -14.86
N PRO A 67 3.26 -12.64 -14.60
CA PRO A 67 3.37 -11.27 -14.10
C PRO A 67 4.13 -11.23 -12.79
N ILE A 68 4.79 -10.11 -12.52
CA ILE A 68 5.47 -9.89 -11.24
C ILE A 68 4.57 -9.01 -10.37
N PHE A 69 4.07 -9.57 -9.29
CA PHE A 69 3.31 -8.85 -8.28
C PHE A 69 4.27 -8.28 -7.23
N ALA A 70 4.21 -6.97 -7.01
CA ALA A 70 5.13 -6.26 -6.12
C ALA A 70 4.40 -5.60 -4.94
N PRO A 71 3.96 -6.37 -3.93
CA PRO A 71 3.37 -5.79 -2.72
C PRO A 71 4.44 -5.11 -1.85
N ASN A 72 4.00 -4.23 -0.96
CA ASN A 72 4.86 -3.60 0.04
C ASN A 72 4.19 -3.63 1.42
N THR A 73 5.00 -3.50 2.46
CA THR A 73 4.57 -3.49 3.86
C THR A 73 4.61 -2.10 4.50
N VAL A 74 4.87 -1.07 3.69
CA VAL A 74 4.96 0.31 4.16
C VAL A 74 3.57 0.84 4.54
N GLY A 75 3.47 1.46 5.73
CA GLY A 75 2.28 2.15 6.19
C GLY A 75 2.69 3.36 7.03
N GLY A 76 2.00 4.52 6.90
CA GLY A 76 2.29 5.73 7.65
C GLY A 76 3.73 6.24 7.49
N TYR A 77 4.33 6.03 6.34
CA TYR A 77 5.76 6.31 6.07
C TYR A 77 6.76 5.57 6.99
N MET A 78 6.28 4.53 7.68
CA MET A 78 7.16 3.67 8.46
C MET A 78 7.99 2.77 7.56
N GLU A 79 9.18 2.34 8.02
CA GLU A 79 9.89 1.31 7.30
C GLU A 79 9.06 0.03 7.18
N GLY A 80 9.13 -0.61 6.03
CA GLY A 80 8.47 -1.87 5.77
C GLY A 80 9.49 -2.94 5.39
N PRO A 81 9.58 -4.07 6.14
CA PRO A 81 10.43 -5.18 5.73
C PRO A 81 9.91 -5.82 4.44
N ALA A 82 10.78 -6.54 3.74
CA ALA A 82 10.35 -7.40 2.64
C ALA A 82 9.32 -8.43 3.17
N MET A 83 8.13 -8.46 2.53
CA MET A 83 7.04 -9.35 2.95
C MET A 83 7.44 -10.81 2.80
N GLU A 84 7.03 -11.64 3.75
CA GLU A 84 7.08 -13.09 3.66
C GLU A 84 5.71 -13.66 3.25
N VAL A 85 5.73 -14.85 2.65
CA VAL A 85 4.50 -15.57 2.29
C VAL A 85 3.84 -16.11 3.55
N GLY A 86 2.55 -15.80 3.79
CA GLY A 86 1.89 -16.25 5.01
C GLY A 86 0.56 -15.55 5.30
N ILE A 87 0.38 -15.20 6.56
CA ILE A 87 -0.82 -14.55 7.09
C ILE A 87 -0.57 -13.06 7.28
N ASP A 88 -1.52 -12.23 6.87
CA ASP A 88 -1.53 -10.81 7.17
C ASP A 88 -1.74 -10.58 8.68
N ARG A 89 -0.86 -9.77 9.27
CA ARG A 89 -0.82 -9.54 10.72
C ARG A 89 -2.01 -8.74 11.27
N PHE A 90 -2.73 -8.03 10.41
CA PHE A 90 -3.84 -7.16 10.81
C PHE A 90 -5.19 -7.85 10.72
N ASN A 91 -5.43 -8.57 9.62
CA ASN A 91 -6.73 -9.20 9.37
C ASN A 91 -6.73 -10.72 9.61
N HIS A 92 -5.55 -11.32 9.91
CA HIS A 92 -5.35 -12.76 10.14
C HIS A 92 -5.80 -13.65 8.98
N LYS A 93 -5.84 -13.12 7.75
CA LYS A 93 -6.12 -13.85 6.52
C LYS A 93 -4.83 -14.13 5.75
N PRO A 94 -4.85 -15.03 4.75
CA PRO A 94 -3.74 -15.17 3.82
C PRO A 94 -3.36 -13.81 3.23
N ASN A 95 -2.07 -13.50 3.21
CA ASN A 95 -1.60 -12.23 2.69
C ASN A 95 -1.53 -12.22 1.15
N SER A 96 -1.32 -11.05 0.57
CA SER A 96 -1.28 -10.87 -0.87
C SER A 96 -0.15 -11.63 -1.57
N ALA A 97 0.96 -11.92 -0.89
CA ALA A 97 2.03 -12.75 -1.44
C ALA A 97 1.61 -14.21 -1.62
N PHE A 98 0.91 -14.78 -0.63
CA PHE A 98 0.36 -16.12 -0.71
C PHE A 98 -0.68 -16.25 -1.83
N GLU A 99 -1.62 -15.32 -1.90
CA GLU A 99 -2.67 -15.32 -2.93
C GLU A 99 -2.07 -15.16 -4.34
N ALA A 100 -1.10 -14.26 -4.51
CA ALA A 100 -0.43 -14.06 -5.80
C ALA A 100 0.27 -15.32 -6.30
N LEU A 101 0.97 -16.06 -5.44
CA LEU A 101 1.60 -17.32 -5.79
C LEU A 101 0.58 -18.38 -6.23
N LEU A 102 -0.57 -18.47 -5.56
CA LEU A 102 -1.66 -19.36 -5.97
C LEU A 102 -2.24 -19.00 -7.34
N HIS A 103 -2.26 -17.71 -7.68
CA HIS A 103 -2.64 -17.23 -9.00
C HIS A 103 -1.56 -17.45 -10.06
N GLY A 104 -0.39 -17.92 -9.69
CA GLY A 104 0.73 -18.18 -10.61
C GLY A 104 1.59 -16.95 -10.89
N TYR A 105 1.54 -15.92 -10.05
CA TYR A 105 2.41 -14.76 -10.21
C TYR A 105 3.77 -15.01 -9.54
N VAL A 106 4.80 -14.40 -10.09
CA VAL A 106 6.05 -14.18 -9.36
C VAL A 106 5.82 -13.04 -8.38
N VAL A 107 6.28 -13.17 -7.15
CA VAL A 107 6.14 -12.11 -6.15
C VAL A 107 7.50 -11.48 -5.88
N MET A 108 7.58 -10.14 -5.93
CA MET A 108 8.75 -9.37 -5.57
C MET A 108 8.40 -8.40 -4.44
N CYS A 109 8.93 -8.64 -3.25
CA CYS A 109 8.70 -7.80 -2.08
C CYS A 109 10.00 -7.10 -1.68
N ALA A 110 10.02 -5.77 -1.72
CA ALA A 110 11.16 -5.00 -1.27
C ALA A 110 10.97 -4.50 0.16
N GLY A 111 12.03 -4.62 0.95
CA GLY A 111 12.17 -3.88 2.21
C GLY A 111 12.52 -2.43 1.90
N ILE A 112 11.80 -1.50 2.51
CA ILE A 112 11.80 -0.08 2.15
C ILE A 112 12.05 0.73 3.41
N ARG A 113 12.95 1.70 3.33
CA ARG A 113 13.19 2.67 4.39
C ARG A 113 11.96 3.54 4.63
N GLY A 114 11.77 3.96 5.87
CA GLY A 114 10.74 4.89 6.28
C GLY A 114 11.26 5.87 7.32
N ARG A 115 10.42 6.83 7.73
CA ARG A 115 10.77 7.90 8.66
C ARG A 115 11.45 7.42 9.96
N ASN A 116 11.24 6.16 10.33
CA ASN A 116 11.81 5.52 11.52
C ASN A 116 13.11 4.76 11.25
N THR A 117 13.60 4.66 10.03
CA THR A 117 14.84 3.95 9.71
C THR A 117 16.03 4.64 10.39
N GLY A 118 16.76 3.87 11.19
CA GLY A 118 17.83 4.38 12.04
C GLY A 118 17.38 4.90 13.40
N MET A 119 16.10 4.71 13.79
CA MET A 119 15.58 5.00 15.13
C MET A 119 15.47 3.72 15.97
N HIS A 120 15.68 3.79 17.29
CA HIS A 120 15.55 2.63 18.17
C HIS A 120 14.08 2.31 18.52
N SER A 121 13.77 1.03 18.58
CA SER A 121 12.44 0.46 18.55
C SER A 121 11.54 0.62 19.79
N LYS A 122 11.99 1.18 20.89
CA LYS A 122 11.20 1.20 22.13
C LYS A 122 10.21 2.37 22.30
N GLU A 123 10.34 3.42 21.50
CA GLU A 123 9.53 4.66 21.64
C GLU A 123 8.45 4.80 20.54
N PHE A 124 8.15 3.75 19.83
CA PHE A 124 7.56 3.78 18.50
C PHE A 124 6.03 3.80 18.45
N PHE A 125 5.34 3.51 19.54
CA PHE A 125 3.89 3.25 19.50
C PHE A 125 2.99 4.42 19.90
N VAL A 126 3.51 5.52 20.38
CA VAL A 126 2.71 6.64 20.83
C VAL A 126 3.38 7.95 20.41
N GLY A 127 3.15 8.42 19.19
CA GLY A 127 3.36 9.83 18.78
C GLY A 127 4.59 10.58 19.34
N GLY A 128 5.62 9.86 19.75
CA GLY A 128 6.77 10.41 20.45
C GLY A 128 7.87 10.86 19.51
N THR A 129 8.39 12.03 19.77
CA THR A 129 9.66 12.51 19.24
C THR A 129 10.78 11.64 19.82
N GLY A 130 11.25 10.63 19.05
CA GLY A 130 12.25 9.68 19.50
C GLY A 130 13.56 10.39 19.88
N LYS A 131 14.05 10.17 21.10
CA LYS A 131 15.38 10.59 21.50
C LYS A 131 16.46 9.63 20.96
N GLU A 132 17.54 10.18 20.45
CA GLU A 132 18.67 9.44 19.94
C GLU A 132 19.39 8.64 21.04
N ASN A 133 19.71 7.38 20.75
CA ASN A 133 20.62 6.57 21.55
C ASN A 133 21.94 6.38 20.77
N THR A 134 23.06 6.67 21.39
CA THR A 134 24.34 6.96 20.73
C THR A 134 25.27 5.78 20.47
N GLU A 135 24.87 4.54 20.76
CA GLU A 135 25.74 3.37 20.63
C GLU A 135 25.23 2.39 19.55
N ASN A 136 25.77 2.43 18.36
CA ASN A 136 25.46 1.62 17.15
C ASN A 136 24.37 2.20 16.20
N GLN A 137 24.53 3.42 15.77
CA GLN A 137 23.55 4.10 14.93
C GLN A 137 23.67 3.71 13.46
N GLU A 138 22.62 3.07 12.90
CA GLU A 138 22.28 3.30 11.51
C GLU A 138 21.94 4.79 11.36
N LYS A 139 22.54 5.46 10.39
CA LYS A 139 22.22 6.85 10.09
C LYS A 139 20.72 6.97 9.76
N ARG A 140 20.06 8.00 10.27
CA ARG A 140 18.67 8.32 9.84
C ARG A 140 18.65 8.55 8.34
N SER A 141 18.17 7.57 7.58
CA SER A 141 18.26 7.57 6.12
C SER A 141 16.93 7.34 5.43
N GLY A 142 15.82 7.24 6.18
CA GLY A 142 14.52 6.83 5.67
C GLY A 142 13.51 7.96 5.43
N ARG A 143 13.90 9.21 5.62
CA ARG A 143 13.04 10.37 5.37
C ARG A 143 12.85 10.63 3.87
N ALA A 144 11.90 11.46 3.54
CA ALA A 144 11.63 11.84 2.15
C ALA A 144 12.90 12.29 1.41
N PRO A 145 13.18 11.80 0.20
CA PRO A 145 12.36 10.93 -0.64
C PRO A 145 12.73 9.43 -0.59
N ALA A 146 13.33 8.94 0.49
CA ALA A 146 13.95 7.61 0.59
C ALA A 146 13.01 6.47 0.17
N LEU A 147 11.76 6.48 0.61
CA LEU A 147 10.75 5.47 0.28
C LEU A 147 10.59 5.30 -1.24
N ILE A 148 10.39 6.40 -1.97
CA ILE A 148 10.24 6.38 -3.43
C ILE A 148 11.54 5.96 -4.13
N VAL A 149 12.69 6.37 -3.59
CA VAL A 149 14.00 5.97 -4.12
C VAL A 149 14.20 4.46 -3.99
N ASP A 150 13.84 3.89 -2.85
CA ASP A 150 13.96 2.45 -2.59
C ASP A 150 13.04 1.63 -3.49
N MET A 151 11.78 2.01 -3.64
CA MET A 151 10.86 1.36 -4.58
C MET A 151 11.39 1.39 -6.01
N LYS A 152 11.87 2.55 -6.47
CA LYS A 152 12.50 2.67 -7.80
C LYS A 152 13.75 1.80 -7.94
N ALA A 153 14.57 1.71 -6.89
CA ALA A 153 15.79 0.89 -6.91
C ALA A 153 15.45 -0.60 -7.01
N ALA A 154 14.46 -1.09 -6.27
CA ALA A 154 13.97 -2.47 -6.34
C ALA A 154 13.43 -2.83 -7.74
N ILE A 155 12.61 -1.98 -8.35
CA ILE A 155 12.12 -2.18 -9.71
C ILE A 155 13.28 -2.17 -10.73
N ARG A 156 14.26 -1.26 -10.57
CA ARG A 156 15.44 -1.22 -11.42
C ARG A 156 16.30 -2.47 -11.29
N TYR A 157 16.40 -3.02 -10.09
CA TYR A 157 17.08 -4.30 -9.86
C TYR A 157 16.45 -5.42 -10.69
N MET A 158 15.12 -5.54 -10.67
CA MET A 158 14.39 -6.52 -11.47
C MET A 158 14.66 -6.33 -12.97
N ARG A 159 14.57 -5.10 -13.48
CA ARG A 159 14.82 -4.78 -14.88
C ARG A 159 16.27 -4.99 -15.31
N TYR A 160 17.23 -4.67 -14.46
CA TYR A 160 18.66 -4.93 -14.70
C TYR A 160 18.93 -6.43 -14.89
N ASN A 161 18.26 -7.26 -14.13
CA ASN A 161 18.36 -8.70 -14.16
C ASN A 161 17.29 -9.40 -15.02
N ALA A 162 16.64 -8.71 -15.95
CA ALA A 162 15.49 -9.18 -16.71
C ALA A 162 15.69 -10.52 -17.45
N LYS A 163 16.93 -10.87 -17.77
CA LYS A 163 17.28 -12.12 -18.46
C LYS A 163 17.42 -13.33 -17.52
N THR A 164 17.55 -13.10 -16.23
CA THR A 164 17.84 -14.14 -15.23
C THR A 164 16.80 -14.21 -14.12
N VAL A 165 16.11 -13.09 -13.83
CA VAL A 165 15.01 -13.05 -12.87
C VAL A 165 13.79 -13.76 -13.46
N PRO A 166 13.15 -14.66 -12.71
CA PRO A 166 11.89 -15.27 -13.11
C PRO A 166 10.75 -14.25 -13.25
N GLY A 167 9.84 -14.51 -14.19
CA GLY A 167 8.67 -13.65 -14.45
C GLY A 167 8.91 -12.65 -15.59
N ASP A 168 7.83 -11.99 -15.98
CA ASP A 168 7.85 -10.95 -17.01
C ASP A 168 8.04 -9.58 -16.39
N VAL A 169 9.25 -9.05 -16.45
CA VAL A 169 9.62 -7.76 -15.82
C VAL A 169 8.95 -6.54 -16.46
N GLU A 170 8.38 -6.68 -17.66
CA GLU A 170 7.58 -5.61 -18.27
C GLU A 170 6.15 -5.56 -17.69
N LYS A 171 5.72 -6.64 -17.03
CA LYS A 171 4.44 -6.75 -16.34
C LYS A 171 4.58 -6.64 -14.81
N ILE A 172 5.31 -5.65 -14.33
CA ILE A 172 5.40 -5.36 -12.88
C ILE A 172 4.16 -4.60 -12.46
N ILE A 173 3.37 -5.21 -11.56
CA ILE A 173 2.13 -4.65 -11.05
C ILE A 173 2.39 -4.05 -9.67
N THR A 174 2.25 -2.73 -9.56
CA THR A 174 2.34 -2.00 -8.29
C THR A 174 0.94 -1.62 -7.81
N ASN A 175 0.59 -2.02 -6.58
CA ASN A 175 -0.67 -1.63 -5.95
C ASN A 175 -0.61 -0.22 -5.41
N PHE A 176 -1.60 0.60 -5.77
CA PHE A 176 -1.95 1.81 -5.06
C PHE A 176 -3.39 1.68 -4.54
N LYS A 177 -3.59 1.91 -3.26
CA LYS A 177 -4.90 2.00 -2.62
C LYS A 177 -5.27 3.45 -2.45
N ASP A 178 -6.51 3.83 -2.82
CA ASP A 178 -7.29 4.93 -2.23
C ASP A 178 -8.40 5.45 -3.14
N TYR A 179 -9.69 5.39 -2.74
CA TYR A 179 -10.80 6.13 -3.36
C TYR A 179 -12.18 6.15 -2.72
N VAL A 180 -12.94 7.19 -2.98
CA VAL A 180 -14.04 7.70 -2.21
C VAL A 180 -15.48 7.64 -2.79
N MET A 181 -16.32 8.25 -2.09
CA MET A 181 -17.76 8.24 -1.73
C MET A 181 -18.85 8.22 -2.79
N SER A 182 -18.71 8.55 -4.04
CA SER A 182 -19.74 8.14 -5.06
C SER A 182 -19.85 6.61 -5.10
N PHE A 183 -18.90 5.96 -4.50
CA PHE A 183 -18.76 4.52 -4.41
C PHE A 183 -19.12 3.94 -3.03
N VAL A 184 -19.22 4.75 -1.96
CA VAL A 184 -19.86 4.29 -0.72
C VAL A 184 -21.29 3.82 -1.03
N SER A 185 -22.04 4.62 -1.79
CA SER A 185 -23.38 4.26 -2.22
C SER A 185 -23.38 3.03 -3.12
N ALA A 186 -22.43 2.93 -4.06
CA ALA A 186 -22.31 1.77 -4.92
C ALA A 186 -21.88 0.52 -4.14
N SER A 187 -20.97 0.69 -3.17
CA SER A 187 -20.54 -0.38 -2.27
C SER A 187 -21.70 -0.87 -1.39
N ALA A 188 -22.43 0.04 -0.74
CA ALA A 188 -23.58 -0.30 0.07
C ALA A 188 -24.69 -1.00 -0.75
N LYS A 189 -24.93 -0.54 -1.98
CA LYS A 189 -25.87 -1.19 -2.90
C LYS A 189 -25.41 -2.58 -3.27
N LYS A 190 -24.17 -2.73 -3.72
CA LYS A 190 -23.59 -4.02 -4.07
C LYS A 190 -23.69 -5.01 -2.90
N GLU A 191 -23.34 -4.55 -1.70
CA GLU A 191 -23.38 -5.38 -0.49
C GLU A 191 -24.80 -5.84 -0.16
N LYS A 192 -25.79 -4.94 -0.28
CA LYS A 192 -27.20 -5.27 -0.07
C LYS A 192 -27.78 -6.18 -1.15
N GLU A 193 -27.27 -6.12 -2.37
CA GLU A 193 -27.68 -6.98 -3.48
C GLU A 193 -27.10 -8.39 -3.40
N THR A 194 -25.92 -8.54 -2.78
CA THR A 194 -25.22 -9.83 -2.66
C THR A 194 -25.61 -10.63 -1.42
N HIS A 195 -26.24 -10.02 -0.43
CA HIS A 195 -26.67 -10.66 0.81
C HIS A 195 -28.20 -10.77 0.92
N ASP A 196 -28.65 -11.68 1.77
CA ASP A 196 -30.07 -11.82 2.08
C ASP A 196 -30.63 -10.47 2.57
N THR A 197 -31.86 -10.18 2.14
CA THR A 197 -32.57 -8.93 2.47
C THR A 197 -32.74 -8.68 3.97
N SER A 198 -32.64 -9.73 4.80
CA SER A 198 -32.67 -9.64 6.26
C SER A 198 -31.38 -9.13 6.89
N VAL A 199 -30.24 -9.18 6.15
CA VAL A 199 -28.94 -8.73 6.68
C VAL A 199 -28.82 -7.22 6.62
N ARG A 200 -28.56 -6.59 7.76
CA ARG A 200 -28.31 -5.14 7.83
C ARG A 200 -26.89 -4.84 7.34
N LEU A 201 -26.69 -3.70 6.70
CA LEU A 201 -25.37 -3.26 6.25
C LEU A 201 -24.38 -3.06 7.43
N SER A 202 -24.91 -2.71 8.62
CA SER A 202 -24.12 -2.64 9.84
C SER A 202 -23.57 -3.99 10.30
N ASP A 203 -24.27 -5.07 10.00
CA ASP A 203 -23.86 -6.43 10.38
C ASP A 203 -22.74 -6.96 9.47
N LEU A 204 -22.52 -6.32 8.31
CA LEU A 204 -21.46 -6.61 7.36
C LEU A 204 -20.20 -5.76 7.62
N ALA A 205 -20.23 -4.87 8.59
CA ALA A 205 -19.08 -4.07 8.97
C ALA A 205 -18.06 -4.87 9.80
N VAL A 206 -16.82 -4.41 9.83
CA VAL A 206 -15.79 -5.03 10.68
C VAL A 206 -16.23 -4.95 12.14
N PRO A 207 -16.06 -6.04 12.94
CA PRO A 207 -16.35 -6.03 14.36
C PRO A 207 -15.73 -4.83 15.09
N GLY A 208 -16.54 -4.09 15.86
CA GLY A 208 -16.13 -2.85 16.54
C GLY A 208 -16.44 -1.55 15.77
N SER A 209 -16.90 -1.62 14.54
CA SER A 209 -17.52 -0.49 13.85
C SER A 209 -19.00 -0.42 14.24
N ASP A 210 -19.30 0.26 15.32
CA ASP A 210 -20.66 0.42 15.85
C ASP A 210 -21.44 1.44 15.00
N ILE A 211 -21.88 1.00 13.80
CA ILE A 211 -22.50 1.85 12.79
C ILE A 211 -23.98 1.52 12.68
N ASP A 212 -24.85 2.34 13.27
CA ASP A 212 -26.27 2.28 12.95
C ASP A 212 -26.50 2.90 11.57
N GLU A 213 -26.81 2.04 10.59
CA GLU A 213 -27.00 2.46 9.20
C GLU A 213 -28.18 3.41 9.02
N GLN A 214 -29.20 3.36 9.87
CA GLN A 214 -30.40 4.20 9.78
C GLN A 214 -30.11 5.67 10.03
N GLU A 215 -29.00 6.01 10.67
CA GLU A 215 -28.61 7.39 10.92
C GLU A 215 -28.18 8.12 9.63
N TYR A 216 -27.72 7.42 8.60
CA TYR A 216 -27.20 8.03 7.38
C TYR A 216 -27.64 7.37 6.07
N ILE A 217 -28.34 6.21 6.10
CA ILE A 217 -28.88 5.55 4.92
C ILE A 217 -30.40 5.62 4.92
N THR A 218 -30.98 6.08 3.83
CA THR A 218 -32.39 5.98 3.54
C THR A 218 -32.63 4.80 2.63
N PHE A 219 -33.52 3.89 3.03
CA PHE A 219 -33.94 2.74 2.25
C PHE A 219 -35.30 2.97 1.58
N GLU A 220 -35.49 2.34 0.43
CA GLU A 220 -36.78 2.18 -0.25
C GLU A 220 -37.02 0.67 -0.41
N GLY A 221 -37.82 0.11 0.49
CA GLY A 221 -37.86 -1.34 0.70
C GLY A 221 -36.48 -1.83 1.17
N ASN A 222 -35.89 -2.79 0.46
CA ASN A 222 -34.56 -3.34 0.74
C ASN A 222 -33.43 -2.67 -0.04
N GLN A 223 -33.73 -1.62 -0.83
CA GLN A 223 -32.71 -0.96 -1.65
C GLN A 223 -32.21 0.33 -0.99
N VAL A 224 -30.91 0.57 -1.08
CA VAL A 224 -30.29 1.84 -0.67
C VAL A 224 -30.74 2.93 -1.64
N LYS A 225 -31.61 3.85 -1.16
CA LYS A 225 -32.10 4.99 -1.93
C LYS A 225 -31.12 6.16 -1.93
N LYS A 226 -30.62 6.51 -0.76
CA LYS A 226 -29.74 7.66 -0.56
C LYS A 226 -28.84 7.43 0.65
N ILE A 227 -27.59 7.92 0.55
CA ILE A 227 -26.72 8.10 1.71
C ILE A 227 -26.60 9.60 2.00
N ASP A 228 -26.91 10.01 3.21
CA ASP A 228 -26.62 11.35 3.69
C ASP A 228 -25.12 11.47 3.98
N THR A 229 -24.45 12.24 3.15
CA THR A 229 -22.98 12.36 3.18
C THR A 229 -22.48 12.99 4.47
N ASP A 230 -23.18 14.02 4.96
CA ASP A 230 -22.74 14.76 6.15
C ASP A 230 -22.94 13.91 7.41
N ALA A 231 -24.08 13.21 7.50
CA ALA A 231 -24.35 12.27 8.57
C ALA A 231 -23.35 11.10 8.54
N TYR A 232 -23.07 10.54 7.36
CA TYR A 232 -22.08 9.49 7.19
C TYR A 232 -20.68 9.91 7.62
N VAL A 233 -20.18 11.06 7.14
CA VAL A 233 -18.86 11.59 7.51
C VAL A 233 -18.80 11.90 9.01
N LYS A 234 -19.88 12.43 9.60
CA LYS A 234 -19.98 12.70 11.02
C LYS A 234 -19.96 11.40 11.84
N LYS A 235 -20.63 10.35 11.36
CA LYS A 235 -20.69 9.05 12.04
C LYS A 235 -19.36 8.32 11.99
N ILE A 236 -18.71 8.27 10.83
CA ILE A 236 -17.39 7.66 10.66
C ILE A 236 -16.37 8.36 11.57
N THR A 237 -16.49 9.68 11.74
CA THR A 237 -15.53 10.51 12.49
C THR A 237 -14.11 10.43 11.92
N ARG A 238 -13.18 11.19 12.47
CA ARG A 238 -11.77 11.13 12.04
C ARG A 238 -10.88 10.89 13.25
N MET A 239 -9.83 10.11 13.04
CA MET A 239 -8.82 9.85 14.07
C MET A 239 -7.89 11.05 14.27
N LYS A 240 -7.64 11.83 13.22
CA LYS A 240 -6.72 12.96 13.22
C LYS A 240 -7.48 14.29 13.12
N PRO A 241 -7.11 15.32 13.89
CA PRO A 241 -7.66 16.66 13.72
C PRO A 241 -7.25 17.25 12.36
N THR A 242 -7.94 18.31 11.94
CA THR A 242 -7.58 19.04 10.72
C THR A 242 -6.57 20.16 11.05
N PRO A 243 -5.49 20.31 10.30
CA PRO A 243 -5.03 19.50 9.17
C PRO A 243 -4.53 18.12 9.60
N ALA A 244 -4.98 17.08 8.90
CA ALA A 244 -4.83 15.70 9.39
C ALA A 244 -3.39 15.16 9.28
N PHE A 245 -2.60 15.63 8.32
CA PHE A 245 -1.28 15.09 8.01
C PHE A 245 -0.15 16.11 8.16
N ASP A 246 -0.44 17.39 8.07
CA ASP A 246 0.54 18.47 8.29
C ASP A 246 0.15 19.26 9.55
N ALA A 247 0.45 18.67 10.70
CA ALA A 247 0.08 19.23 11.99
C ALA A 247 0.73 20.60 12.22
N LEU A 248 -0.05 21.56 12.69
CA LEU A 248 0.46 22.92 12.97
C LEU A 248 1.52 22.95 14.09
N SER A 249 1.58 21.90 14.90
CA SER A 249 2.57 21.70 15.97
C SER A 249 3.79 20.88 15.51
N LEU A 250 3.84 20.41 14.23
CA LEU A 250 4.85 19.49 13.68
C LEU A 250 4.93 18.12 14.39
N GLU A 251 3.86 17.70 15.08
CA GLU A 251 3.83 16.45 15.85
C GLU A 251 3.26 15.26 15.05
N SER A 252 2.92 15.43 13.76
CA SER A 252 2.45 14.32 12.96
C SER A 252 3.62 13.50 12.41
N PRO A 253 3.41 12.18 12.22
CA PRO A 253 4.39 11.33 11.55
C PRO A 253 4.80 11.83 10.17
N GLU A 254 3.88 12.44 9.46
CA GLU A 254 4.11 13.00 8.14
C GLU A 254 5.05 14.22 8.20
N ASN A 255 4.94 15.05 9.24
CA ASN A 255 5.90 16.14 9.43
C ASN A 255 7.32 15.61 9.65
N GLU A 256 7.49 14.52 10.39
CA GLU A 256 8.79 13.87 10.56
C GLU A 256 9.34 13.29 9.25
N GLU A 257 8.47 12.74 8.37
CA GLU A 257 8.87 12.23 7.05
C GLU A 257 9.51 13.33 6.20
N PHE A 258 9.00 14.57 6.30
CA PHE A 258 9.53 15.73 5.59
C PHE A 258 10.71 16.43 6.30
N GLY A 259 11.13 15.94 7.45
CA GLY A 259 12.33 16.42 8.12
C GLY A 259 13.62 15.98 7.40
N ASP A 260 14.76 16.47 7.89
CA ASP A 260 16.09 16.14 7.40
C ASP A 260 17.08 15.86 8.55
N ASP A 261 18.36 15.73 8.24
CA ASP A 261 19.41 15.44 9.25
C ASP A 261 19.57 16.57 10.29
N GLU A 262 19.15 17.79 9.97
CA GLU A 262 19.27 18.97 10.83
C GLU A 262 17.97 19.33 11.53
N VAL A 263 16.82 19.13 10.84
CA VAL A 263 15.50 19.50 11.32
C VAL A 263 14.58 18.28 11.37
N MET A 264 14.15 17.92 12.57
CA MET A 264 13.39 16.69 12.84
C MET A 264 12.06 16.59 12.09
N ALA A 265 11.36 17.70 11.88
CA ALA A 265 10.06 17.74 11.26
C ALA A 265 9.85 19.06 10.51
N ARG A 266 9.22 19.00 9.35
CA ARG A 266 8.90 20.16 8.52
C ARG A 266 7.44 20.14 8.09
N HIS A 267 6.89 21.33 7.84
CA HIS A 267 5.64 21.46 7.12
C HIS A 267 5.81 21.07 5.64
N PHE A 268 4.74 20.65 5.00
CA PHE A 268 4.73 20.35 3.56
C PHE A 268 3.54 20.98 2.82
N THR A 269 2.74 21.77 3.54
CA THR A 269 1.68 22.61 2.95
C THR A 269 1.92 24.08 3.31
N GLU A 270 1.58 24.96 2.38
CA GLU A 270 1.64 26.40 2.66
C GLU A 270 0.71 26.83 3.79
N PHE A 271 -0.42 26.15 3.91
CA PHE A 271 -1.38 26.43 4.99
C PHE A 271 -0.75 26.19 6.36
N ALA A 272 -0.13 25.01 6.56
CA ALA A 272 0.43 24.66 7.85
C ALA A 272 1.66 25.50 8.20
N GLU A 273 2.51 25.83 7.23
CA GLU A 273 3.63 26.75 7.42
C GLU A 273 3.15 28.12 7.89
N LYS A 274 2.16 28.72 7.18
CA LYS A 274 1.57 30.04 7.53
C LYS A 274 0.88 30.05 8.88
N HIS A 275 0.38 28.92 9.35
CA HIS A 275 -0.36 28.79 10.62
C HIS A 275 0.41 27.96 11.65
N SER A 276 1.71 27.77 11.45
CA SER A 276 2.54 27.00 12.37
C SER A 276 2.47 27.55 13.80
N LYS A 277 2.23 26.65 14.76
CA LYS A 277 2.21 26.99 16.19
C LYS A 277 3.61 27.02 16.80
N VAL A 278 4.60 26.54 16.10
CA VAL A 278 5.98 26.37 16.57
C VAL A 278 7.02 27.05 15.68
N GLY A 279 6.57 27.87 14.73
CA GLY A 279 7.49 28.56 13.80
C GLY A 279 8.19 27.62 12.82
N GLY A 280 7.58 26.47 12.54
CA GLY A 280 8.15 25.50 11.61
C GLY A 280 8.14 26.01 10.17
N VAL A 281 9.13 25.58 9.39
CA VAL A 281 9.30 25.94 7.98
C VAL A 281 8.88 24.78 7.07
N LYS A 282 8.56 25.09 5.83
CA LYS A 282 8.17 24.10 4.82
C LYS A 282 9.40 23.34 4.30
N ALA A 283 9.23 22.07 3.96
CA ALA A 283 10.24 21.27 3.29
C ALA A 283 10.49 21.79 1.85
N ASP A 284 11.59 21.34 1.26
CA ASP A 284 11.93 21.67 -0.12
C ASP A 284 10.82 21.24 -1.09
N GLU A 285 10.49 22.12 -2.05
CA GLU A 285 9.42 21.92 -3.02
C GLU A 285 9.61 20.66 -3.90
N GLN A 286 10.86 20.31 -4.19
CA GLN A 286 11.13 19.11 -4.97
C GLN A 286 10.89 17.85 -4.16
N ILE A 287 11.20 17.87 -2.87
CA ILE A 287 10.88 16.77 -1.94
C ILE A 287 9.36 16.61 -1.84
N ILE A 288 8.63 17.70 -1.64
CA ILE A 288 7.17 17.70 -1.60
C ILE A 288 6.59 17.15 -2.92
N LYS A 289 7.12 17.60 -4.06
CA LYS A 289 6.69 17.12 -5.38
C LYS A 289 6.91 15.62 -5.54
N LEU A 290 8.05 15.09 -5.10
CA LEU A 290 8.39 13.65 -5.22
C LEU A 290 7.43 12.75 -4.44
N LEU A 291 6.87 13.21 -3.34
CA LEU A 291 5.90 12.47 -2.52
C LEU A 291 4.44 12.74 -2.94
N ASN A 292 4.20 13.65 -3.85
CA ASN A 292 2.88 13.98 -4.31
C ASN A 292 2.58 13.37 -5.70
N LEU A 293 2.00 12.18 -5.70
CA LEU A 293 1.61 11.46 -6.92
C LEU A 293 0.82 12.32 -7.91
N THR A 294 -0.06 13.19 -7.42
CA THR A 294 -0.91 14.02 -8.27
C THR A 294 -0.13 15.00 -9.16
N LYS A 295 1.11 15.32 -8.78
CA LYS A 295 2.01 16.19 -9.56
C LYS A 295 2.63 15.52 -10.77
N PHE A 296 2.49 14.19 -10.91
CA PHE A 296 3.06 13.42 -12.01
C PHE A 296 2.01 12.87 -12.99
N ILE A 297 0.73 12.99 -12.66
CA ILE A 297 -0.36 12.49 -13.49
C ILE A 297 -0.38 13.24 -14.82
N GLY A 298 -0.06 12.54 -15.91
CA GLY A 298 -0.01 13.10 -17.27
C GLY A 298 1.26 13.89 -17.60
N GLU A 299 2.29 13.91 -16.71
CA GLU A 299 3.59 14.54 -16.98
C GLU A 299 4.66 13.53 -17.46
N CYS A 300 4.43 12.25 -17.29
CA CYS A 300 5.35 11.19 -17.70
C CYS A 300 4.60 9.95 -18.16
N ASP A 301 5.28 9.10 -18.92
CA ASP A 301 4.78 7.76 -19.23
C ASP A 301 4.65 6.92 -17.97
N THR A 302 3.45 6.36 -17.75
CA THR A 302 3.14 5.50 -16.61
C THR A 302 2.13 4.44 -17.02
N THR A 303 1.82 3.51 -16.11
CA THR A 303 0.79 2.49 -16.36
C THR A 303 -0.54 3.16 -16.73
N LYS A 304 -1.24 2.57 -17.70
CA LYS A 304 -2.57 3.04 -18.12
C LYS A 304 -3.69 2.54 -17.24
N ASN A 305 -3.46 1.43 -16.53
CA ASN A 305 -4.46 0.75 -15.74
C ASN A 305 -4.18 0.96 -14.25
N TRP A 306 -5.18 1.46 -13.54
CA TRP A 306 -5.12 1.78 -12.13
C TRP A 306 -6.25 1.07 -11.39
N ARG A 307 -5.90 0.31 -10.36
CA ARG A 307 -6.90 -0.25 -9.45
C ARG A 307 -6.73 0.37 -8.08
N ILE A 308 -7.80 0.86 -7.51
CA ILE A 308 -7.76 1.69 -6.32
C ILE A 308 -8.89 1.30 -5.38
N ARG A 309 -8.55 1.06 -4.11
CA ARG A 309 -9.47 0.67 -3.03
C ARG A 309 -9.24 1.53 -1.79
N HIS A 310 -10.31 1.82 -1.07
CA HIS A 310 -10.29 2.56 0.18
C HIS A 310 -11.47 2.11 1.02
N GLY A 311 -11.23 1.68 2.25
CA GLY A 311 -12.31 1.21 3.09
C GLY A 311 -13.39 2.28 3.29
N ALA A 312 -14.65 1.92 3.11
CA ALA A 312 -15.76 2.86 3.31
C ALA A 312 -15.81 3.39 4.74
N PHE A 313 -15.21 2.70 5.70
CA PHE A 313 -15.10 3.08 7.11
C PHE A 313 -13.68 3.56 7.49
N ASP A 314 -12.89 3.99 6.54
CA ASP A 314 -11.56 4.56 6.83
C ASP A 314 -11.68 5.91 7.56
N ARG A 315 -11.20 5.93 8.78
CA ARG A 315 -11.19 7.10 9.66
C ARG A 315 -9.86 7.87 9.61
N ASP A 316 -8.81 7.27 9.08
CA ASP A 316 -7.47 7.87 9.03
C ASP A 316 -7.34 8.81 7.84
N THR A 317 -7.65 8.33 6.64
CA THR A 317 -7.50 9.09 5.40
C THR A 317 -8.85 9.66 4.94
N SER A 318 -8.84 10.93 4.56
CA SER A 318 -10.07 11.56 4.03
C SER A 318 -10.52 10.91 2.74
N ILE A 319 -11.79 10.55 2.72
CA ILE A 319 -12.51 10.09 1.55
C ILE A 319 -12.35 11.03 0.31
N ALA A 320 -12.08 12.30 0.47
CA ALA A 320 -11.86 13.22 -0.64
C ALA A 320 -10.55 12.98 -1.41
N ILE A 321 -9.49 12.56 -0.72
CA ILE A 321 -8.16 12.39 -1.33
C ILE A 321 -8.19 11.42 -2.51
N PRO A 322 -8.73 10.26 -2.31
CA PRO A 322 -8.79 9.26 -3.35
C PRO A 322 -9.76 9.63 -4.51
N VAL A 323 -10.89 10.32 -4.31
CA VAL A 323 -11.73 10.84 -5.43
C VAL A 323 -10.93 11.79 -6.29
N ILE A 324 -10.19 12.69 -5.66
CA ILE A 324 -9.34 13.64 -6.39
C ILE A 324 -8.38 12.88 -7.29
N LEU A 325 -7.68 11.90 -6.74
CA LEU A 325 -6.72 11.09 -7.51
C LEU A 325 -7.38 10.39 -8.72
N ALA A 326 -8.57 9.69 -8.58
CA ALA A 326 -9.20 9.02 -9.73
C ALA A 326 -9.75 9.97 -10.73
N THR A 327 -10.31 11.01 -10.21
CA THR A 327 -10.83 12.03 -11.13
C THR A 327 -9.69 12.58 -11.97
N MET A 328 -8.54 12.87 -11.37
CA MET A 328 -7.36 13.31 -12.09
C MET A 328 -6.87 12.26 -13.11
N LEU A 329 -6.75 11.00 -12.68
CA LEU A 329 -6.37 9.89 -13.56
C LEU A 329 -7.37 9.71 -14.70
N LYS A 330 -8.67 9.65 -14.41
CA LYS A 330 -9.73 9.52 -15.44
C LYS A 330 -9.71 10.70 -16.42
N ASN A 331 -9.55 11.92 -15.93
CA ASN A 331 -9.48 13.13 -16.77
C ASN A 331 -8.26 13.15 -17.71
N LYS A 332 -7.24 12.35 -17.41
CA LYS A 332 -6.06 12.16 -18.26
C LYS A 332 -6.16 10.91 -19.15
N GLY A 333 -7.30 10.23 -19.15
CA GLY A 333 -7.57 9.10 -20.02
C GLY A 333 -7.03 7.77 -19.52
N TYR A 334 -6.67 7.66 -18.24
CA TYR A 334 -6.29 6.39 -17.62
C TYR A 334 -7.52 5.55 -17.30
N GLU A 335 -7.37 4.22 -17.43
CA GLU A 335 -8.37 3.26 -16.99
C GLU A 335 -8.30 3.08 -15.47
N VAL A 336 -9.40 3.38 -14.79
CA VAL A 336 -9.43 3.39 -13.32
C VAL A 336 -10.55 2.50 -12.81
N ASP A 337 -10.19 1.34 -12.27
CA ASP A 337 -11.08 0.48 -11.47
C ASP A 337 -11.08 0.96 -10.02
N PHE A 338 -12.22 1.42 -9.60
CA PHE A 338 -12.38 2.14 -8.36
C PHE A 338 -13.53 1.61 -7.49
N SER A 339 -13.30 1.34 -6.22
CA SER A 339 -14.33 0.90 -5.29
C SER A 339 -13.98 1.23 -3.83
N LEU A 340 -15.02 1.30 -3.00
CA LEU A 340 -14.96 1.49 -1.55
C LEU A 340 -15.56 0.29 -0.86
N PRO A 341 -14.80 -0.74 -0.53
CA PRO A 341 -15.34 -1.88 0.20
C PRO A 341 -16.09 -1.44 1.46
N TRP A 342 -17.35 -1.89 1.56
CA TRP A 342 -18.26 -1.49 2.64
C TRP A 342 -17.76 -1.99 4.00
N GLY A 343 -17.93 -1.18 5.03
CA GLY A 343 -17.62 -1.53 6.41
C GLY A 343 -16.15 -1.73 6.72
N LEU A 344 -15.24 -1.62 5.75
CA LEU A 344 -13.82 -1.86 5.98
C LEU A 344 -13.09 -0.61 6.45
N PRO A 345 -12.17 -0.75 7.44
CA PRO A 345 -11.41 0.34 8.02
C PRO A 345 -10.18 0.71 7.17
N HIS A 346 -9.30 1.56 7.74
CA HIS A 346 -7.97 1.81 7.20
C HIS A 346 -7.14 0.53 7.21
N SER A 347 -6.42 0.26 6.12
CA SER A 347 -5.52 -0.88 5.91
C SER A 347 -6.16 -2.23 5.58
N GLY A 348 -5.32 -3.16 5.24
CA GLY A 348 -5.62 -4.56 5.00
C GLY A 348 -5.69 -4.94 3.52
N ASP A 349 -5.36 -6.18 3.26
CA ASP A 349 -5.61 -6.82 1.98
C ASP A 349 -7.05 -7.32 1.97
N TYR A 350 -7.94 -6.54 1.41
CA TYR A 350 -9.32 -6.93 1.18
C TYR A 350 -9.61 -6.89 -0.33
N ASP A 351 -10.65 -7.63 -0.75
CA ASP A 351 -11.01 -7.85 -2.16
C ASP A 351 -9.87 -8.42 -3.05
N LEU A 352 -9.03 -9.31 -2.49
CA LEU A 352 -7.90 -9.91 -3.21
C LEU A 352 -8.36 -10.75 -4.40
N GLU A 353 -9.47 -11.44 -4.29
CA GLU A 353 -10.02 -12.24 -5.38
C GLU A 353 -10.36 -11.37 -6.59
N GLU A 354 -11.05 -10.26 -6.37
CA GLU A 354 -11.35 -9.29 -7.42
C GLU A 354 -10.10 -8.58 -7.94
N LEU A 355 -9.10 -8.34 -7.08
CA LEU A 355 -7.82 -7.78 -7.49
C LEU A 355 -7.15 -8.71 -8.50
N PHE A 356 -7.00 -9.98 -8.18
CA PHE A 356 -6.32 -10.91 -9.06
C PHE A 356 -7.11 -11.21 -10.34
N ALA A 357 -8.44 -11.26 -10.27
CA ALA A 357 -9.27 -11.34 -11.47
C ALA A 357 -9.09 -10.12 -12.40
N TRP A 358 -8.96 -8.92 -11.83
CA TRP A 358 -8.66 -7.70 -12.58
C TRP A 358 -7.26 -7.75 -13.21
N ILE A 359 -6.24 -8.19 -12.46
CA ILE A 359 -4.87 -8.36 -12.97
C ILE A 359 -4.83 -9.38 -14.11
N ASP A 360 -5.46 -10.54 -13.94
CA ASP A 360 -5.54 -11.58 -14.97
C ASP A 360 -6.14 -11.08 -16.28
N LYS A 361 -7.15 -10.21 -16.18
CA LYS A 361 -7.77 -9.59 -17.36
C LYS A 361 -6.80 -8.68 -18.12
N LEU A 362 -5.86 -8.03 -17.43
CA LEU A 362 -4.91 -7.10 -18.03
C LEU A 362 -3.63 -7.78 -18.49
N ALA A 363 -3.25 -8.89 -17.87
CA ALA A 363 -1.98 -9.60 -18.12
C ALA A 363 -2.09 -10.64 -19.24
N LYS A 364 -3.30 -11.05 -19.62
CA LYS A 364 -3.61 -11.96 -20.74
C LYS A 364 -3.94 -11.17 -22.00
#